data_b254453f19064cf971edec01c53559d7
#
_entry.id   b254453f19064cf971edec01c53559d7
#
_cell.length_a   1.000
_cell.length_b   1.000
_cell.length_c   1.000
_cell.angle_alpha   90.00
_cell.angle_beta   90.00
_cell.angle_gamma   90.00
#
_symmetry.space_group_name_H-M   'P 1'
#
loop_
_entity.id
_entity.type
_entity.pdbx_description
1 polymer ?
#
loop_
_entity_poly.entity_id
_entity_poly.type
_entity_poly.pdbx_seq_one_letter_code
_entity_poly.pdbx_strand_id
1 'polypeptide(L)'
;MLTMIFACDMNNAIGKNGDLPWRQSTDLQHFKQITLGGTIVMGRKTWESLPGKLPDREHLVMTRSNRDDVETITYEGVLELSKKREIFIIGGGEIYNLFLPHTEKIHRTIIHCKVEDADTFAPEINLEIFKVSDSNVVKKSARDEYED
;
A
#
# COMPACT_ATOMS: atom_id res chain seq x y z
N MET A 1 14.77 -4.60 3.66
CA MET A 1 13.71 -4.29 4.65
C MET A 1 12.37 -4.25 3.95
N LEU A 2 11.38 -4.92 4.51
CA LEU A 2 10.01 -4.84 4.01
C LEU A 2 9.26 -3.74 4.75
N THR A 3 8.73 -2.80 3.98
CA THR A 3 7.93 -1.69 4.49
C THR A 3 6.55 -1.76 3.83
N MET A 4 5.51 -1.69 4.64
CA MET A 4 4.14 -1.69 4.16
C MET A 4 3.61 -0.26 4.14
N ILE A 5 2.87 0.11 3.12
CA ILE A 5 2.26 1.45 3.04
C ILE A 5 0.83 1.32 2.55
N PHE A 6 -0.12 1.90 3.27
CA PHE A 6 -1.52 1.92 2.86
C PHE A 6 -2.28 3.07 3.51
N ALA A 7 -3.40 3.41 2.90
CA ALA A 7 -4.40 4.29 3.46
C ALA A 7 -5.67 3.47 3.72
N CYS A 8 -6.31 3.71 4.84
CA CYS A 8 -7.54 3.01 5.21
C CYS A 8 -8.53 3.98 5.84
N ASP A 9 -9.80 3.57 5.93
CA ASP A 9 -10.77 4.33 6.69
C ASP A 9 -10.67 4.02 8.19
N MET A 10 -11.60 4.53 8.97
CA MET A 10 -11.60 4.33 10.43
C MET A 10 -11.85 2.88 10.85
N ASN A 11 -12.30 2.03 9.93
CA ASN A 11 -12.54 0.59 10.14
C ASN A 11 -11.55 -0.30 9.41
N ASN A 12 -10.38 0.24 9.00
CA ASN A 12 -9.35 -0.46 8.23
C ASN A 12 -9.78 -0.84 6.80
N ALA A 13 -10.84 -0.25 6.25
CA ALA A 13 -11.23 -0.53 4.87
C ALA A 13 -10.24 0.09 3.89
N ILE A 14 -9.82 -0.67 2.87
CA ILE A 14 -8.89 -0.23 1.84
C ILE A 14 -9.45 -0.38 0.43
N GLY A 15 -10.58 -1.03 0.27
CA GLY A 15 -11.17 -1.22 -1.05
C GLY A 15 -12.65 -1.50 -1.03
N LYS A 16 -13.29 -1.15 -2.15
CA LYS A 16 -14.69 -1.46 -2.43
C LYS A 16 -14.82 -1.66 -3.93
N ASN A 17 -15.35 -2.82 -4.34
CA ASN A 17 -15.52 -3.18 -5.75
C ASN A 17 -14.21 -3.11 -6.55
N GLY A 18 -13.08 -3.46 -5.93
CA GLY A 18 -11.78 -3.51 -6.57
C GLY A 18 -11.07 -2.18 -6.74
N ASP A 19 -11.58 -1.11 -6.16
CA ASP A 19 -11.01 0.23 -6.28
C ASP A 19 -10.93 0.91 -4.92
N LEU A 20 -10.20 2.01 -4.84
CA LEU A 20 -10.15 2.84 -3.65
C LEU A 20 -11.49 3.56 -3.49
N PRO A 21 -12.05 3.56 -2.27
CA PRO A 21 -13.36 4.17 -2.03
C PRO A 21 -13.32 5.70 -1.87
N TRP A 22 -12.16 6.31 -1.98
CA TRP A 22 -11.99 7.75 -1.80
C TRP A 22 -10.94 8.30 -2.77
N ARG A 23 -10.87 9.65 -2.86
CA ARG A 23 -9.83 10.37 -3.58
C ARG A 23 -9.20 11.37 -2.61
N GLN A 24 -7.92 11.17 -2.28
CA GLN A 24 -7.16 11.99 -1.37
C GLN A 24 -5.84 12.40 -2.01
N SER A 25 -5.76 13.61 -2.52
CA SER A 25 -4.58 14.14 -3.20
C SER A 25 -3.37 14.20 -2.27
N THR A 26 -3.59 14.61 -1.02
CA THR A 26 -2.54 14.71 -0.01
C THR A 26 -1.95 13.33 0.29
N ASP A 27 -2.78 12.30 0.39
CA ASP A 27 -2.33 10.93 0.61
C ASP A 27 -1.53 10.41 -0.57
N LEU A 28 -1.96 10.69 -1.80
CA LEU A 28 -1.22 10.30 -3.00
C LEU A 28 0.15 10.97 -3.05
N GLN A 29 0.27 12.22 -2.66
CA GLN A 29 1.56 12.91 -2.60
C GLN A 29 2.46 12.29 -1.54
N HIS A 30 1.92 11.95 -0.37
CA HIS A 30 2.66 11.29 0.69
C HIS A 30 3.21 9.93 0.23
N PHE A 31 2.37 9.13 -0.41
CA PHE A 31 2.77 7.85 -0.99
C PHE A 31 3.91 8.03 -2.01
N LYS A 32 3.77 9.00 -2.91
CA LYS A 32 4.79 9.27 -3.93
C LYS A 32 6.12 9.68 -3.33
N GLN A 33 6.11 10.48 -2.27
CA GLN A 33 7.33 10.92 -1.58
C GLN A 33 8.03 9.75 -0.88
N ILE A 34 7.28 8.92 -0.17
CA ILE A 34 7.84 7.80 0.58
C ILE A 34 8.47 6.77 -0.36
N THR A 35 7.83 6.49 -1.50
CA THR A 35 8.26 5.43 -2.41
C THR A 35 9.21 5.90 -3.51
N LEU A 36 9.51 7.19 -3.59
CA LEU A 36 10.34 7.75 -4.65
C LEU A 36 11.73 7.10 -4.69
N GLY A 37 12.11 6.63 -5.87
CA GLY A 37 13.40 5.95 -6.07
C GLY A 37 13.44 4.52 -5.58
N GLY A 38 12.34 4.01 -5.02
CA GLY A 38 12.28 2.68 -4.44
C GLY A 38 11.66 1.62 -5.35
N THR A 39 11.55 0.43 -4.78
CA THR A 39 10.92 -0.72 -5.42
C THR A 39 9.56 -0.95 -4.77
N ILE A 40 8.50 -0.99 -5.57
CA ILE A 40 7.14 -1.24 -5.10
C ILE A 40 6.67 -2.60 -5.58
N VAL A 41 6.07 -3.36 -4.66
CA VAL A 41 5.53 -4.70 -4.92
C VAL A 41 4.02 -4.68 -4.69
N MET A 42 3.28 -5.26 -5.62
CA MET A 42 1.83 -5.24 -5.59
C MET A 42 1.24 -6.51 -6.19
N GLY A 43 -0.02 -6.76 -5.91
CA GLY A 43 -0.77 -7.80 -6.58
C GLY A 43 -1.26 -7.34 -7.95
N ARG A 44 -1.75 -8.29 -8.74
CA ARG A 44 -2.23 -8.04 -10.11
C ARG A 44 -3.34 -6.98 -10.16
N LYS A 45 -4.32 -7.07 -9.28
CA LYS A 45 -5.46 -6.14 -9.28
C LYS A 45 -5.02 -4.71 -8.97
N THR A 46 -4.06 -4.55 -8.07
CA THR A 46 -3.50 -3.23 -7.76
C THR A 46 -2.79 -2.65 -8.98
N TRP A 47 -1.98 -3.47 -9.66
CA TRP A 47 -1.32 -3.03 -10.89
C TRP A 47 -2.32 -2.58 -11.95
N GLU A 48 -3.39 -3.35 -12.15
CA GLU A 48 -4.42 -3.03 -13.12
C GLU A 48 -5.21 -1.76 -12.77
N SER A 49 -5.27 -1.39 -11.49
CA SER A 49 -5.94 -0.17 -11.04
C SER A 49 -5.11 1.10 -11.22
N LEU A 50 -3.80 0.96 -11.42
CA LEU A 50 -2.94 2.10 -11.65
C LEU A 50 -3.12 2.64 -13.06
N PRO A 51 -3.06 3.99 -13.24
CA PRO A 51 -3.17 4.59 -14.58
C PRO A 51 -1.96 4.31 -15.47
N GLY A 52 -0.89 3.73 -14.92
CA GLY A 52 0.34 3.40 -15.60
C GLY A 52 1.48 3.29 -14.59
N LYS A 53 2.70 3.15 -15.08
CA LYS A 53 3.86 3.11 -14.20
C LYS A 53 4.06 4.46 -13.51
N LEU A 54 4.32 4.42 -12.22
CA LEU A 54 4.66 5.62 -11.46
C LEU A 54 6.12 5.99 -11.76
N PRO A 55 6.43 7.26 -12.07
CA PRO A 55 7.79 7.66 -12.40
C PRO A 55 8.79 7.38 -11.28
N ASP A 56 10.04 7.05 -11.67
CA ASP A 56 11.17 6.87 -10.77
C ASP A 56 10.99 5.78 -9.72
N ARG A 57 10.23 4.73 -10.05
CA ARG A 57 10.03 3.56 -9.18
C ARG A 57 10.11 2.28 -9.99
N GLU A 58 10.67 1.24 -9.39
CA GLU A 58 10.64 -0.10 -9.96
C GLU A 58 9.34 -0.79 -9.56
N HIS A 59 8.62 -1.34 -10.53
CA HIS A 59 7.33 -2.02 -10.30
C HIS A 59 7.52 -3.51 -10.44
N LEU A 60 7.13 -4.25 -9.40
CA LEU A 60 7.15 -5.71 -9.39
C LEU A 60 5.75 -6.21 -9.03
N VAL A 61 5.19 -7.08 -9.86
CA VAL A 61 3.83 -7.58 -9.67
C VAL A 61 3.85 -9.07 -9.31
N MET A 62 3.17 -9.42 -8.23
CA MET A 62 2.96 -10.81 -7.85
C MET A 62 1.73 -11.32 -8.57
N THR A 63 1.92 -12.28 -9.47
CA THR A 63 0.85 -12.91 -10.24
C THR A 63 1.25 -14.33 -10.58
N ARG A 64 0.24 -15.18 -10.81
CA ARG A 64 0.46 -16.56 -11.23
C ARG A 64 0.63 -16.70 -12.74
N SER A 65 0.30 -15.66 -13.50
CA SER A 65 0.42 -15.65 -14.95
C SER A 65 1.61 -14.83 -15.40
N ASN A 66 2.19 -15.18 -16.54
CA ASN A 66 3.23 -14.37 -17.16
C ASN A 66 2.62 -13.11 -17.74
N ARG A 67 3.33 -12.00 -17.62
CA ARG A 67 2.90 -10.71 -18.18
C ARG A 67 4.05 -10.07 -18.93
N ASP A 68 3.71 -9.45 -20.05
CA ASP A 68 4.69 -8.73 -20.88
C ASP A 68 4.73 -7.23 -20.57
N ASP A 69 3.70 -6.72 -19.89
CA ASP A 69 3.54 -5.29 -19.61
C ASP A 69 4.25 -4.83 -18.32
N VAL A 70 4.67 -5.76 -17.49
CA VAL A 70 5.30 -5.44 -16.20
C VAL A 70 6.17 -6.62 -15.75
N GLU A 71 7.19 -6.34 -14.96
CA GLU A 71 8.02 -7.36 -14.35
C GLU A 71 7.27 -8.07 -13.23
N THR A 72 7.38 -9.40 -13.18
CA THR A 72 6.72 -10.22 -12.16
C THR A 72 7.74 -10.74 -11.15
N ILE A 73 7.25 -11.09 -9.96
CA ILE A 73 8.10 -11.58 -8.87
C ILE A 73 7.33 -12.62 -8.05
N THR A 74 8.07 -13.57 -7.47
CA THR A 74 7.51 -14.57 -6.57
C THR A 74 7.60 -14.12 -5.11
N TYR A 75 6.87 -14.82 -4.23
CA TYR A 75 6.93 -14.58 -2.78
C TYR A 75 8.39 -14.69 -2.28
N GLU A 76 9.07 -15.76 -2.63
CA GLU A 76 10.47 -15.97 -2.25
C GLU A 76 11.38 -14.88 -2.83
N GLY A 77 11.10 -14.46 -4.06
CA GLY A 77 11.84 -13.39 -4.70
C GLY A 77 11.74 -12.07 -3.95
N VAL A 78 10.56 -11.74 -3.43
CA VAL A 78 10.36 -10.53 -2.62
C VAL A 78 11.19 -10.62 -1.34
N LEU A 79 11.15 -11.75 -0.64
CA LEU A 79 11.92 -11.92 0.60
C LEU A 79 13.42 -11.81 0.37
N GLU A 80 13.93 -12.40 -0.70
CA GLU A 80 15.35 -12.31 -1.05
C GLU A 80 15.75 -10.88 -1.39
N LEU A 81 14.94 -10.18 -2.18
CA LEU A 81 15.21 -8.81 -2.58
C LEU A 81 15.18 -7.85 -1.39
N SER A 82 14.32 -8.10 -0.42
CA SER A 82 14.19 -7.27 0.79
C SER A 82 15.43 -7.31 1.68
N LYS A 83 16.27 -8.33 1.55
CA LYS A 83 17.55 -8.41 2.27
C LYS A 83 18.58 -7.43 1.71
N LYS A 84 18.40 -7.01 0.47
CA LYS A 84 19.37 -6.18 -0.26
C LYS A 84 18.94 -4.72 -0.36
N ARG A 85 17.64 -4.44 -0.29
CA ARG A 85 17.09 -3.09 -0.44
C ARG A 85 15.74 -2.99 0.26
N GLU A 86 15.26 -1.76 0.44
CA GLU A 86 13.94 -1.52 0.97
C GLU A 86 12.89 -1.81 -0.11
N ILE A 87 11.88 -2.61 0.27
CA ILE A 87 10.77 -2.99 -0.61
C ILE A 87 9.48 -2.44 0.00
N PHE A 88 8.69 -1.73 -0.80
CA PHE A 88 7.40 -1.18 -0.38
C PHE A 88 6.27 -2.08 -0.87
N ILE A 89 5.50 -2.63 0.07
CA ILE A 89 4.31 -3.44 -0.22
C ILE A 89 3.13 -2.48 -0.29
N ILE A 90 2.50 -2.38 -1.47
CA ILE A 90 1.47 -1.37 -1.71
C ILE A 90 0.05 -1.92 -1.94
N GLY A 91 -0.14 -3.21 -1.83
CA GLY A 91 -1.47 -3.81 -1.87
C GLY A 91 -1.64 -4.97 -2.83
N GLY A 92 -2.77 -5.61 -2.91
CA GLY A 92 -3.93 -5.31 -2.05
C GLY A 92 -3.97 -6.12 -0.77
N GLY A 93 -5.18 -6.33 -0.28
CA GLY A 93 -5.38 -6.97 1.03
C GLY A 93 -4.68 -8.31 1.20
N GLU A 94 -4.75 -9.18 0.20
CA GLU A 94 -4.08 -10.49 0.25
C GLU A 94 -2.56 -10.33 0.35
N ILE A 95 -1.99 -9.38 -0.39
CA ILE A 95 -0.55 -9.13 -0.40
C ILE A 95 -0.10 -8.55 0.92
N TYR A 96 -0.88 -7.65 1.52
CA TYR A 96 -0.59 -7.12 2.85
C TYR A 96 -0.56 -8.25 3.89
N ASN A 97 -1.57 -9.12 3.90
CA ASN A 97 -1.62 -10.23 4.85
C ASN A 97 -0.47 -11.22 4.66
N LEU A 98 -0.10 -11.46 3.41
CA LEU A 98 0.98 -12.40 3.08
C LEU A 98 2.33 -11.93 3.64
N PHE A 99 2.62 -10.64 3.58
CA PHE A 99 3.90 -10.08 3.99
C PHE A 99 3.93 -9.48 5.39
N LEU A 100 2.79 -9.37 6.07
CA LEU A 100 2.75 -8.80 7.41
C LEU A 100 3.75 -9.45 8.39
N PRO A 101 3.89 -10.79 8.43
CA PRO A 101 4.86 -11.43 9.32
C PRO A 101 6.32 -11.04 9.06
N HIS A 102 6.63 -10.52 7.87
CA HIS A 102 7.98 -10.14 7.48
C HIS A 102 8.17 -8.62 7.43
N THR A 103 7.14 -7.87 7.76
CA THR A 103 7.16 -6.41 7.67
C THR A 103 7.82 -5.80 8.90
N GLU A 104 8.77 -4.90 8.67
CA GLU A 104 9.51 -4.20 9.73
C GLU A 104 8.95 -2.82 10.02
N LYS A 105 8.34 -2.16 9.02
CA LYS A 105 7.84 -0.80 9.15
C LYS A 105 6.51 -0.66 8.40
N ILE A 106 5.59 0.09 8.98
CA ILE A 106 4.27 0.33 8.39
C ILE A 106 3.99 1.83 8.36
N HIS A 107 3.71 2.35 7.16
CA HIS A 107 3.18 3.70 6.98
C HIS A 107 1.67 3.58 6.78
N ARG A 108 0.91 3.92 7.80
CA ARG A 108 -0.55 3.85 7.76
C ARG A 108 -1.14 5.26 7.79
N THR A 109 -1.94 5.59 6.77
CA THR A 109 -2.75 6.80 6.76
C THR A 109 -4.19 6.40 7.06
N ILE A 110 -4.80 7.06 8.02
CA ILE A 110 -6.20 6.85 8.37
C ILE A 110 -7.01 8.01 7.81
N ILE A 111 -7.91 7.71 6.89
CA ILE A 111 -8.82 8.69 6.31
C ILE A 111 -10.04 8.76 7.22
N HIS A 112 -10.42 9.96 7.67
CA HIS A 112 -11.51 10.16 8.61
C HIS A 112 -12.87 10.01 7.93
N CYS A 113 -13.20 8.78 7.59
CA CYS A 113 -14.50 8.39 7.05
C CYS A 113 -14.77 6.93 7.39
N LYS A 114 -15.98 6.48 7.12
CA LYS A 114 -16.36 5.08 7.22
C LYS A 114 -17.01 4.67 5.91
N VAL A 115 -16.38 3.77 5.20
CA VAL A 115 -16.89 3.29 3.91
C VAL A 115 -17.94 2.22 4.14
N GLU A 116 -19.14 2.45 3.62
CA GLU A 116 -20.20 1.43 3.67
C GLU A 116 -19.92 0.34 2.64
N ASP A 117 -20.21 -0.89 3.02
CA ASP A 117 -20.07 -2.08 2.15
C ASP A 117 -18.65 -2.27 1.59
N ALA A 118 -17.63 -1.87 2.34
CA ALA A 118 -16.25 -2.17 1.96
C ALA A 118 -16.03 -3.69 1.92
N ASP A 119 -15.27 -4.14 0.93
CA ASP A 119 -15.01 -5.56 0.71
C ASP A 119 -13.57 -5.98 0.94
N THR A 120 -12.67 -5.01 1.10
CA THR A 120 -11.25 -5.29 1.31
C THR A 120 -10.73 -4.46 2.48
N PHE A 121 -9.97 -5.11 3.36
CA PHE A 121 -9.47 -4.48 4.58
C PHE A 121 -7.99 -4.65 4.71
N ALA A 122 -7.33 -3.67 5.34
CA ALA A 122 -5.95 -3.79 5.75
C ALA A 122 -5.83 -4.80 6.89
N PRO A 123 -4.66 -5.44 7.09
CA PRO A 123 -4.46 -6.34 8.22
C PRO A 123 -4.50 -5.56 9.53
N GLU A 124 -4.93 -6.21 10.60
CA GLU A 124 -4.83 -5.64 11.93
C GLU A 124 -3.36 -5.53 12.35
N ILE A 125 -3.00 -4.39 12.90
CA ILE A 125 -1.64 -4.15 13.37
C ILE A 125 -1.58 -4.50 14.86
N ASN A 126 -0.74 -5.48 15.20
CA ASN A 126 -0.52 -5.86 16.58
C ASN A 126 0.43 -4.87 17.26
N LEU A 127 -0.08 -4.07 18.18
CA LEU A 127 0.69 -3.05 18.89
C LEU A 127 1.67 -3.64 19.91
N GLU A 128 1.61 -4.94 20.19
CA GLU A 128 2.67 -5.62 20.95
C GLU A 128 3.93 -5.82 20.12
N ILE A 129 3.78 -5.89 18.79
CA ILE A 129 4.89 -6.06 17.84
C ILE A 129 5.33 -4.72 17.26
N PHE A 130 4.36 -3.87 16.90
CA PHE A 130 4.61 -2.56 16.31
C PHE A 130 4.26 -1.46 17.31
N LYS A 131 5.09 -0.42 17.38
CA LYS A 131 4.75 0.77 18.14
C LYS A 131 4.68 1.97 17.21
N VAL A 132 3.88 2.95 17.59
CA VAL A 132 3.77 4.20 16.86
C VAL A 132 5.04 5.02 17.13
N SER A 133 5.86 5.24 16.10
CA SER A 133 7.08 6.04 16.21
C SER A 133 6.86 7.48 15.82
N ASP A 134 5.83 7.75 15.00
CA ASP A 134 5.51 9.09 14.55
C ASP A 134 4.01 9.16 14.22
N SER A 135 3.39 10.28 14.52
CA SER A 135 1.98 10.49 14.21
C SER A 135 1.72 11.97 14.00
N ASN A 136 1.05 12.30 12.91
CA ASN A 136 0.61 13.67 12.70
C ASN A 136 -0.74 13.69 11.98
N VAL A 137 -1.45 14.80 12.07
CA VAL A 137 -2.74 14.99 11.43
C VAL A 137 -2.58 16.05 10.35
N VAL A 138 -2.99 15.72 9.14
CA VAL A 138 -2.93 16.62 7.99
C VAL A 138 -4.34 17.05 7.64
N LYS A 139 -4.55 18.35 7.52
CA LYS A 139 -5.87 18.90 7.17
C LYS A 139 -6.20 18.60 5.71
N LYS A 140 -7.48 18.40 5.44
CA LYS A 140 -8.00 18.24 4.10
C LYS A 140 -7.63 19.45 3.24
N SER A 141 -7.05 19.18 2.06
CA SER A 141 -6.81 20.21 1.05
C SER A 141 -8.04 20.35 0.15
N ALA A 142 -8.02 21.34 -0.75
CA ALA A 142 -9.13 21.55 -1.69
C ALA A 142 -9.34 20.35 -2.64
N ARG A 143 -8.35 19.46 -2.77
CA ARG A 143 -8.40 18.28 -3.65
C ARG A 143 -8.80 16.99 -2.93
N ASP A 144 -8.86 17.02 -1.60
CA ASP A 144 -9.18 15.85 -0.78
C ASP A 144 -10.67 15.81 -0.49
N GLU A 145 -11.24 14.59 -0.45
CA GLU A 145 -12.63 14.39 -0.06
C GLU A 145 -12.78 14.39 1.46
N TYR A 146 -11.78 13.91 2.20
CA TYR A 146 -11.84 13.70 3.66
C TYR A 146 -10.60 14.22 4.32
N GLU A 147 -10.69 14.44 5.63
CA GLU A 147 -9.51 14.75 6.47
C GLU A 147 -8.74 13.46 6.79
N ASP A 148 -7.44 13.58 6.83
CA ASP A 148 -6.56 12.46 7.20
C ASP A 148 -6.47 12.26 8.72
#